data_78fee611bd0112cb520cef40561fd366
#
_entry.id   78fee611bd0112cb520cef40561fd366
#
_cell.length_a   1.000
_cell.length_b   1.000
_cell.length_c   1.000
_cell.angle_alpha   90.00
_cell.angle_beta   90.00
_cell.angle_gamma   90.00
#
_symmetry.space_group_name_H-M   'P 1'
#
loop_
_entity.id
_entity.type
_entity.pdbx_description
1 polymer ?
#
loop_
_entity_poly.entity_id
_entity_poly.type
_entity_poly.pdbx_seq_one_letter_code
_entity_poly.pdbx_strand_id
1 'polypeptide(L)'
;MSKKINKKISRRNFLKSSTALAGAAVGSGLITGFPAIHASGTPTIRYLGTAVNMGSEPEKKLFEDTGIKIKYISKTTDEVVKTILTQPNSFDIVDSEYFSMPKLVPSGSLLGMDTNRIKEWSNVVTAFTEGKVNGKTIGDQGTAPKKVLYLKGPKSKEFTSEPSRYVTLIPTVYNADTLGI
;
A
#
# COMPACT_ATOMS: atom_id res chain seq x y z
N MET A 1 -1.96 -62.87 11.73
CA MET A 1 -1.21 -62.04 10.78
C MET A 1 -2.12 -60.91 10.24
N SER A 2 -2.01 -59.73 10.78
CA SER A 2 -2.86 -58.59 10.39
C SER A 2 -2.12 -57.70 9.39
N LYS A 3 -2.66 -57.59 8.16
CA LYS A 3 -2.11 -56.75 7.08
C LYS A 3 -2.52 -55.30 7.32
N LYS A 4 -1.57 -54.42 7.71
CA LYS A 4 -1.74 -52.95 7.70
C LYS A 4 -1.78 -52.45 6.26
N ILE A 5 -2.95 -51.94 5.83
CA ILE A 5 -3.12 -51.28 4.55
C ILE A 5 -2.72 -49.80 4.72
N ASN A 6 -1.55 -49.42 4.21
CA ASN A 6 -1.13 -48.05 4.10
C ASN A 6 -1.87 -47.35 2.95
N LYS A 7 -2.97 -46.68 3.23
CA LYS A 7 -3.70 -45.86 2.26
C LYS A 7 -2.97 -44.51 2.09
N LYS A 8 -2.21 -44.35 1.00
CA LYS A 8 -1.64 -43.06 0.60
C LYS A 8 -2.76 -42.08 0.26
N ILE A 9 -2.90 -41.05 1.04
CA ILE A 9 -3.88 -39.98 0.78
C ILE A 9 -3.36 -39.16 -0.40
N SER A 10 -4.11 -39.14 -1.51
CA SER A 10 -3.80 -38.35 -2.70
C SER A 10 -3.99 -36.85 -2.40
N ARG A 11 -3.11 -36.00 -2.94
CA ARG A 11 -3.20 -34.51 -2.84
C ARG A 11 -4.58 -33.99 -3.23
N ARG A 12 -5.27 -34.65 -4.17
CA ARG A 12 -6.62 -34.29 -4.61
C ARG A 12 -7.68 -34.58 -3.54
N ASN A 13 -7.51 -35.62 -2.71
CA ASN A 13 -8.42 -35.94 -1.61
C ASN A 13 -8.19 -35.08 -0.38
N PHE A 14 -6.96 -34.61 -0.18
CA PHE A 14 -6.64 -33.62 0.87
C PHE A 14 -7.32 -32.28 0.60
N LEU A 15 -7.33 -31.81 -0.65
CA LEU A 15 -8.00 -30.57 -1.05
C LEU A 15 -9.53 -30.64 -0.97
N LYS A 16 -10.12 -31.82 -1.16
CA LYS A 16 -11.58 -32.03 -1.04
C LYS A 16 -12.08 -32.09 0.39
N SER A 17 -11.24 -32.47 1.34
CA SER A 17 -11.62 -32.56 2.75
C SER A 17 -11.45 -31.20 3.49
N SER A 18 -10.68 -30.26 2.96
CA SER A 18 -10.53 -28.92 3.55
C SER A 18 -11.67 -27.94 3.21
N THR A 19 -12.51 -28.27 2.22
CA THR A 19 -13.66 -27.41 1.82
C THR A 19 -14.94 -27.69 2.63
N ALA A 20 -14.99 -28.73 3.43
CA ALA A 20 -16.21 -29.13 4.16
C ALA A 20 -16.31 -28.57 5.59
N LEU A 21 -15.31 -27.83 6.09
CA LEU A 21 -15.29 -27.27 7.45
C LEU A 21 -15.45 -25.73 7.49
N ALA A 22 -15.76 -25.08 6.37
CA ALA A 22 -15.94 -23.64 6.29
C ALA A 22 -17.41 -23.17 6.35
N GLY A 23 -18.31 -24.01 6.80
CA GLY A 23 -19.75 -23.76 6.73
C GLY A 23 -20.47 -23.64 8.06
N ALA A 24 -19.94 -22.98 9.11
CA ALA A 24 -20.72 -22.61 10.30
C ALA A 24 -20.02 -21.53 11.15
N ALA A 25 -20.06 -20.28 10.71
CA ALA A 25 -20.01 -19.11 11.60
C ALA A 25 -20.52 -17.91 10.83
N VAL A 26 -21.84 -17.79 10.70
CA VAL A 26 -22.49 -16.52 10.31
C VAL A 26 -22.69 -15.73 11.59
N GLY A 27 -22.00 -14.64 11.72
CA GLY A 27 -22.25 -13.71 12.82
C GLY A 27 -21.17 -12.65 12.94
N SER A 28 -21.49 -11.49 12.45
CA SER A 28 -20.79 -10.20 12.62
C SER A 28 -19.75 -9.79 11.55
N GLY A 29 -20.23 -8.98 10.60
CA GLY A 29 -19.69 -7.70 10.18
C GLY A 29 -18.27 -7.64 9.60
N LEU A 30 -18.15 -7.89 8.30
CA LEU A 30 -17.49 -6.98 7.33
C LEU A 30 -16.06 -6.49 7.65
N ILE A 31 -15.08 -7.34 7.36
CA ILE A 31 -13.87 -6.89 6.68
C ILE A 31 -13.55 -7.91 5.59
N THR A 32 -14.20 -7.79 4.44
CA THR A 32 -13.86 -8.55 3.24
C THR A 32 -12.73 -7.82 2.53
N GLY A 33 -11.53 -8.39 2.51
CA GLY A 33 -10.46 -7.88 1.66
C GLY A 33 -9.03 -8.14 2.10
N PHE A 34 -8.81 -8.74 3.26
CA PHE A 34 -7.46 -9.22 3.61
C PHE A 34 -7.48 -10.75 3.66
N PRO A 35 -6.51 -11.45 3.05
CA PRO A 35 -6.33 -12.84 3.35
C PRO A 35 -6.12 -12.96 4.86
N ALA A 36 -7.06 -13.62 5.56
CA ALA A 36 -6.90 -13.91 6.97
C ALA A 36 -5.73 -14.88 7.11
N ILE A 37 -4.55 -14.37 7.26
CA ILE A 37 -3.40 -15.13 7.72
C ILE A 37 -3.63 -15.28 9.23
N HIS A 38 -4.22 -16.39 9.65
CA HIS A 38 -4.14 -16.86 11.02
C HIS A 38 -2.71 -17.34 11.30
N ALA A 39 -1.76 -16.42 11.25
CA ALA A 39 -0.46 -16.63 11.83
C ALA A 39 -0.63 -16.39 13.34
N SER A 40 -0.29 -17.35 14.15
CA SER A 40 -0.19 -17.26 15.61
C SER A 40 0.98 -16.34 16.03
N GLY A 41 1.06 -15.15 15.47
CA GLY A 41 2.10 -14.16 15.70
C GLY A 41 1.59 -12.74 15.53
N THR A 42 2.28 -11.77 16.09
CA THR A 42 1.99 -10.35 15.93
C THR A 42 2.01 -9.98 14.44
N PRO A 43 0.93 -9.40 13.88
CA PRO A 43 0.91 -8.97 12.49
C PRO A 43 2.08 -8.02 12.21
N THR A 44 2.76 -8.22 11.09
CA THR A 44 3.90 -7.39 10.72
C THR A 44 3.72 -6.87 9.30
N ILE A 45 3.83 -5.55 9.13
CA ILE A 45 3.78 -4.86 7.85
C ILE A 45 5.22 -4.60 7.39
N ARG A 46 5.53 -4.97 6.15
CA ARG A 46 6.81 -4.66 5.50
C ARG A 46 6.69 -3.31 4.80
N TYR A 47 7.42 -2.33 5.30
CA TYR A 47 7.41 -0.96 4.81
C TYR A 47 8.70 -0.70 4.02
N LEU A 48 8.59 -0.53 2.71
CA LEU A 48 9.68 -0.23 1.80
C LEU A 48 9.75 1.27 1.55
N GLY A 49 10.91 1.89 1.67
CA GLY A 49 11.08 3.31 1.36
C GLY A 49 12.48 3.81 1.62
N THR A 50 12.66 5.11 1.48
CA THR A 50 13.84 5.81 1.98
C THR A 50 13.76 5.98 3.50
N ALA A 51 14.86 6.34 4.16
CA ALA A 51 14.88 6.46 5.63
C ALA A 51 14.08 7.68 6.17
N VAL A 52 13.55 8.53 5.30
CA VAL A 52 12.94 9.83 5.68
C VAL A 52 11.76 9.66 6.64
N ASN A 53 10.89 8.69 6.37
CA ASN A 53 9.69 8.42 7.18
C ASN A 53 9.84 7.23 8.13
N MET A 54 11.05 6.71 8.30
CA MET A 54 11.33 5.58 9.18
C MET A 54 11.79 6.07 10.54
N GLY A 55 11.15 5.60 11.62
CA GLY A 55 11.52 6.00 12.97
C GLY A 55 10.86 5.14 14.04
N SER A 56 11.45 5.16 15.23
CA SER A 56 10.97 4.39 16.39
C SER A 56 9.65 4.93 16.95
N GLU A 57 9.43 6.25 16.91
CA GLU A 57 8.21 6.85 17.44
C GLU A 57 6.96 6.48 16.64
N PRO A 58 6.93 6.59 15.28
CA PRO A 58 5.80 6.10 14.49
C PRO A 58 5.56 4.61 14.65
N GLU A 59 6.63 3.80 14.74
CA GLU A 59 6.54 2.35 14.95
C GLU A 59 5.88 2.03 16.29
N LYS A 60 6.35 2.65 17.37
CA LYS A 60 5.82 2.48 18.72
C LYS A 60 4.35 2.86 18.79
N LYS A 61 4.01 4.04 18.27
CA LYS A 61 2.63 4.55 18.24
C LYS A 61 1.70 3.63 17.47
N LEU A 62 2.11 3.16 16.29
CA LEU A 62 1.32 2.20 15.52
C LEU A 62 1.09 0.91 16.29
N PHE A 63 2.13 0.39 16.95
CA PHE A 63 2.01 -0.84 17.74
C PHE A 63 1.08 -0.66 18.94
N GLU A 64 1.17 0.45 19.65
CA GLU A 64 0.28 0.78 20.78
C GLU A 64 -1.18 0.88 20.34
N ASP A 65 -1.43 1.51 19.19
CA ASP A 65 -2.80 1.76 18.70
C ASP A 65 -3.44 0.53 18.03
N THR A 66 -2.65 -0.35 17.43
CA THR A 66 -3.16 -1.40 16.53
C THR A 66 -2.67 -2.82 16.83
N GLY A 67 -1.62 -2.98 17.61
CA GLY A 67 -0.93 -4.25 17.81
C GLY A 67 -0.13 -4.73 16.59
N ILE A 68 0.07 -3.87 15.57
CA ILE A 68 0.78 -4.20 14.34
C ILE A 68 2.22 -3.73 14.43
N LYS A 69 3.18 -4.60 14.07
CA LYS A 69 4.59 -4.24 13.94
C LYS A 69 4.93 -3.77 12.54
N ILE A 70 5.92 -2.88 12.44
CA ILE A 70 6.53 -2.50 11.17
C ILE A 70 7.89 -3.19 11.03
N LYS A 71 8.17 -3.70 9.83
CA LYS A 71 9.50 -4.08 9.40
C LYS A 71 9.94 -3.12 8.30
N TYR A 72 10.83 -2.21 8.63
CA TYR A 72 11.40 -1.27 7.68
C TYR A 72 12.38 -1.94 6.73
N ILE A 73 12.29 -1.60 5.44
CA ILE A 73 13.18 -1.99 4.36
C ILE A 73 13.71 -0.71 3.73
N SER A 74 14.77 -0.17 4.31
CA SER A 74 15.38 1.08 3.85
C SER A 74 16.23 0.85 2.61
N LYS A 75 16.01 1.66 1.58
CA LYS A 75 16.72 1.63 0.30
C LYS A 75 16.88 3.05 -0.24
N THR A 76 17.77 3.21 -1.21
CA THR A 76 17.84 4.45 -2.01
C THR A 76 16.61 4.57 -2.91
N THR A 77 16.28 5.78 -3.37
CA THR A 77 15.15 6.04 -4.27
C THR A 77 15.11 5.10 -5.47
N ASP A 78 16.25 4.95 -6.18
CA ASP A 78 16.33 4.08 -7.36
C ASP A 78 16.12 2.60 -7.01
N GLU A 79 16.63 2.15 -5.87
CA GLU A 79 16.42 0.78 -5.39
C GLU A 79 14.99 0.53 -4.95
N VAL A 80 14.30 1.52 -4.36
CA VAL A 80 12.87 1.46 -4.07
C VAL A 80 12.10 1.24 -5.36
N VAL A 81 12.28 2.09 -6.37
CA VAL A 81 11.65 1.96 -7.68
C VAL A 81 11.93 0.60 -8.30
N LYS A 82 13.20 0.18 -8.35
CA LYS A 82 13.58 -1.14 -8.86
C LYS A 82 12.89 -2.29 -8.11
N THR A 83 12.82 -2.20 -6.79
CA THR A 83 12.18 -3.24 -5.96
C THR A 83 10.68 -3.33 -6.25
N ILE A 84 9.98 -2.19 -6.35
CA ILE A 84 8.55 -2.16 -6.70
C ILE A 84 8.28 -2.85 -8.05
N LEU A 85 9.13 -2.57 -9.05
CA LEU A 85 8.97 -3.11 -10.40
C LEU A 85 9.33 -4.59 -10.51
N THR A 86 10.31 -5.07 -9.75
CA THR A 86 10.87 -6.43 -9.91
C THR A 86 10.44 -7.41 -8.82
N GLN A 87 10.04 -6.91 -7.65
CA GLN A 87 9.72 -7.71 -6.47
C GLN A 87 8.44 -7.22 -5.76
N PRO A 88 7.29 -7.09 -6.44
CA PRO A 88 6.08 -6.46 -5.89
C PRO A 88 5.50 -7.20 -4.67
N ASN A 89 5.90 -8.45 -4.43
CA ASN A 89 5.45 -9.25 -3.28
C ASN A 89 6.40 -9.16 -2.07
N SER A 90 7.47 -8.36 -2.14
CA SER A 90 8.47 -8.26 -1.06
C SER A 90 8.12 -7.22 0.01
N PHE A 91 7.09 -6.40 -0.20
CA PHE A 91 6.63 -5.35 0.71
C PHE A 91 5.11 -5.28 0.75
N ASP A 92 4.56 -4.57 1.72
CA ASP A 92 3.11 -4.37 1.90
C ASP A 92 2.73 -2.88 1.76
N ILE A 93 3.61 -1.98 2.20
CA ILE A 93 3.49 -0.53 2.04
C ILE A 93 4.78 -0.01 1.41
N VAL A 94 4.63 1.00 0.56
CA VAL A 94 5.77 1.70 -0.03
C VAL A 94 5.69 3.20 0.20
N ASP A 95 6.83 3.79 0.51
CA ASP A 95 7.08 5.23 0.53
C ASP A 95 7.97 5.57 -0.66
N SER A 96 7.49 6.47 -1.52
CA SER A 96 8.18 6.84 -2.76
C SER A 96 7.83 8.26 -3.17
N GLU A 97 8.69 8.86 -3.94
CA GLU A 97 8.57 10.23 -4.37
C GLU A 97 7.60 10.40 -5.54
N TYR A 98 6.98 11.58 -5.67
CA TYR A 98 6.04 11.91 -6.75
C TYR A 98 6.63 11.70 -8.15
N PHE A 99 7.89 12.05 -8.35
CA PHE A 99 8.55 11.92 -9.64
C PHE A 99 8.75 10.46 -10.08
N SER A 100 8.61 9.51 -9.16
CA SER A 100 8.66 8.07 -9.46
C SER A 100 7.31 7.52 -9.95
N MET A 101 6.19 8.19 -9.62
CA MET A 101 4.85 7.70 -9.96
C MET A 101 4.61 7.45 -11.46
N PRO A 102 5.13 8.27 -12.41
CA PRO A 102 5.00 7.99 -13.84
C PRO A 102 5.59 6.64 -14.29
N LYS A 103 6.57 6.10 -13.54
CA LYS A 103 7.13 4.76 -13.79
C LYS A 103 6.35 3.67 -13.07
N LEU A 104 5.87 3.96 -11.86
CA LEU A 104 5.29 2.97 -10.96
C LEU A 104 3.83 2.65 -11.27
N VAL A 105 3.00 3.66 -11.54
CA VAL A 105 1.56 3.45 -11.80
C VAL A 105 1.32 2.61 -13.05
N PRO A 106 1.95 2.86 -14.21
CA PRO A 106 1.76 2.03 -15.39
C PRO A 106 2.18 0.56 -15.22
N SER A 107 3.10 0.28 -14.28
CA SER A 107 3.51 -1.10 -13.98
C SER A 107 2.38 -1.95 -13.41
N GLY A 108 1.42 -1.32 -12.72
CA GLY A 108 0.34 -2.01 -12.01
C GLY A 108 0.77 -2.64 -10.68
N SER A 109 1.97 -2.31 -10.18
CA SER A 109 2.48 -2.82 -8.90
C SER A 109 1.95 -2.06 -7.69
N LEU A 110 1.24 -0.94 -7.90
CA LEU A 110 0.65 -0.13 -6.85
C LEU A 110 -0.87 -0.28 -6.84
N LEU A 111 -1.45 -0.22 -5.64
CA LEU A 111 -2.88 -0.18 -5.42
C LEU A 111 -3.30 1.25 -5.06
N GLY A 112 -4.29 1.79 -5.76
CA GLY A 112 -4.86 3.09 -5.44
C GLY A 112 -5.57 3.07 -4.08
N MET A 113 -5.27 4.05 -3.25
CA MET A 113 -5.89 4.21 -1.93
C MET A 113 -7.22 4.94 -2.05
N ASP A 114 -8.21 4.46 -1.33
CA ASP A 114 -9.56 5.03 -1.27
C ASP A 114 -9.59 6.20 -0.28
N THR A 115 -9.73 7.42 -0.76
CA THR A 115 -9.76 8.64 0.08
C THR A 115 -10.88 8.64 1.10
N ASN A 116 -12.02 7.95 0.84
CA ASN A 116 -13.10 7.81 1.80
C ASN A 116 -12.72 7.00 3.05
N ARG A 117 -11.61 6.26 2.99
CA ARG A 117 -11.07 5.49 4.12
C ARG A 117 -9.98 6.25 4.89
N ILE A 118 -9.62 7.44 4.45
CA ILE A 118 -8.58 8.28 5.07
C ILE A 118 -9.29 9.42 5.78
N LYS A 119 -9.44 9.33 7.11
CA LYS A 119 -10.18 10.32 7.92
C LYS A 119 -9.68 11.75 7.72
N GLU A 120 -8.37 11.90 7.63
CA GLU A 120 -7.70 13.21 7.55
C GLU A 120 -7.47 13.68 6.10
N TRP A 121 -8.10 13.03 5.11
CA TRP A 121 -7.90 13.41 3.70
C TRP A 121 -8.23 14.88 3.42
N SER A 122 -9.27 15.40 4.02
CA SER A 122 -9.68 16.81 3.89
C SER A 122 -8.67 17.80 4.46
N ASN A 123 -7.74 17.36 5.29
CA ASN A 123 -6.70 18.19 5.90
C ASN A 123 -5.42 18.22 5.06
N VAL A 124 -5.35 17.44 3.97
CA VAL A 124 -4.21 17.48 3.05
C VAL A 124 -4.20 18.84 2.33
N VAL A 125 -3.06 19.53 2.38
CA VAL A 125 -2.94 20.87 1.79
C VAL A 125 -3.24 20.87 0.29
N THR A 126 -3.96 21.91 -0.15
CA THR A 126 -4.45 22.05 -1.53
C THR A 126 -3.34 22.15 -2.59
N ALA A 127 -2.12 22.48 -2.18
CA ALA A 127 -0.96 22.43 -3.06
C ALA A 127 -0.76 21.05 -3.69
N PHE A 128 -1.02 19.97 -2.93
CA PHE A 128 -0.87 18.59 -3.40
C PHE A 128 -2.12 18.05 -4.08
N THR A 129 -3.30 18.37 -3.55
CA THR A 129 -4.56 17.80 -4.05
C THR A 129 -5.14 18.58 -5.24
N GLU A 130 -4.99 19.91 -5.24
CA GLU A 130 -5.59 20.78 -6.27
C GLU A 130 -4.54 21.54 -7.10
N GLY A 131 -3.29 21.55 -6.67
CA GLY A 131 -2.25 22.42 -7.26
C GLY A 131 -2.52 23.89 -7.00
N LYS A 132 -3.03 24.24 -5.81
CA LYS A 132 -3.37 25.61 -5.44
C LYS A 132 -2.78 25.99 -4.08
N VAL A 133 -2.38 27.24 -3.93
CA VAL A 133 -2.00 27.86 -2.67
C VAL A 133 -2.78 29.18 -2.53
N ASN A 134 -3.50 29.35 -1.43
CA ASN A 134 -4.37 30.51 -1.20
C ASN A 134 -5.34 30.80 -2.37
N GLY A 135 -5.91 29.73 -2.95
CA GLY A 135 -6.83 29.81 -4.08
C GLY A 135 -6.19 30.09 -5.45
N LYS A 136 -4.89 30.38 -5.50
CA LYS A 136 -4.16 30.62 -6.74
C LYS A 136 -3.51 29.33 -7.23
N THR A 137 -3.66 29.02 -8.51
CA THR A 137 -2.99 27.89 -9.15
C THR A 137 -1.48 28.10 -9.09
N ILE A 138 -0.77 27.11 -8.54
CA ILE A 138 0.68 27.04 -8.59
C ILE A 138 1.14 26.37 -9.88
N GLY A 139 2.42 26.59 -10.25
CA GLY A 139 2.98 26.00 -11.46
C GLY A 139 2.82 24.47 -11.51
N ASP A 140 2.59 23.96 -12.71
CA ASP A 140 2.42 22.53 -12.96
C ASP A 140 3.57 21.95 -13.79
N GLN A 141 4.75 22.55 -13.68
CA GLN A 141 5.98 22.12 -14.33
C GLN A 141 6.39 20.73 -13.82
N GLY A 142 7.00 19.93 -14.70
CA GLY A 142 7.52 18.62 -14.35
C GLY A 142 6.45 17.66 -13.80
N THR A 143 6.81 16.94 -12.75
CA THR A 143 5.93 16.00 -12.04
C THR A 143 5.24 16.72 -10.89
N ALA A 144 4.37 17.67 -11.19
CA ALA A 144 3.56 18.33 -10.16
C ALA A 144 2.67 17.28 -9.46
N PRO A 145 2.50 17.34 -8.13
CA PRO A 145 1.75 16.33 -7.38
C PRO A 145 0.38 16.03 -7.97
N LYS A 146 -0.42 17.04 -8.29
CA LYS A 146 -1.77 16.85 -8.86
C LYS A 146 -1.80 16.04 -10.17
N LYS A 147 -0.72 16.03 -10.95
CA LYS A 147 -0.64 15.27 -12.21
C LYS A 147 -0.52 13.77 -12.00
N VAL A 148 -0.01 13.35 -10.87
CA VAL A 148 0.31 11.96 -10.56
C VAL A 148 -0.42 11.44 -9.32
N LEU A 149 -1.33 12.23 -8.76
CA LEU A 149 -2.04 11.89 -7.53
C LEU A 149 -3.26 11.01 -7.81
N TYR A 150 -4.10 11.38 -8.77
CA TYR A 150 -5.41 10.76 -8.94
C TYR A 150 -5.41 9.63 -9.96
N LEU A 151 -6.14 8.55 -9.64
CA LEU A 151 -6.32 7.37 -10.47
C LEU A 151 -7.79 7.20 -10.87
N LYS A 152 -8.05 6.62 -12.04
CA LYS A 152 -9.42 6.29 -12.48
C LYS A 152 -10.10 5.22 -11.61
N GLY A 153 -9.32 4.43 -10.86
CA GLY A 153 -9.82 3.35 -10.02
C GLY A 153 -8.70 2.69 -9.21
N PRO A 154 -9.03 1.76 -8.30
CA PRO A 154 -8.05 1.20 -7.34
C PRO A 154 -6.94 0.39 -8.00
N LYS A 155 -7.16 -0.15 -9.18
CA LYS A 155 -6.17 -0.93 -9.96
C LYS A 155 -5.83 -0.26 -11.30
N SER A 156 -6.11 1.05 -11.41
CA SER A 156 -5.80 1.79 -12.64
C SER A 156 -4.30 1.90 -12.83
N LYS A 157 -3.89 1.76 -14.09
CA LYS A 157 -2.54 2.03 -14.57
C LYS A 157 -2.40 3.42 -15.19
N GLU A 158 -3.44 4.22 -15.07
CA GLU A 158 -3.53 5.54 -15.67
C GLU A 158 -3.95 6.58 -14.63
N PHE A 159 -3.33 7.75 -14.74
CA PHE A 159 -3.74 8.92 -13.98
C PHE A 159 -5.02 9.54 -14.56
N THR A 160 -5.67 10.35 -13.73
CA THR A 160 -6.70 11.29 -14.19
C THR A 160 -6.32 12.70 -13.78
N SER A 161 -6.61 13.69 -14.64
CA SER A 161 -6.39 15.11 -14.34
C SER A 161 -7.39 15.65 -13.33
N GLU A 162 -8.55 15.01 -13.24
CA GLU A 162 -9.60 15.43 -12.32
C GLU A 162 -9.49 14.69 -10.99
N PRO A 163 -9.83 15.36 -9.86
CA PRO A 163 -9.93 14.70 -8.57
C PRO A 163 -10.81 13.45 -8.62
N SER A 164 -10.33 12.38 -8.03
CA SER A 164 -11.06 11.12 -7.95
C SER A 164 -10.98 10.55 -6.53
N ARG A 165 -11.79 9.53 -6.29
CA ARG A 165 -11.81 8.80 -5.03
C ARG A 165 -10.50 8.03 -4.76
N TYR A 166 -9.73 7.71 -5.81
CA TYR A 166 -8.55 6.87 -5.68
C TYR A 166 -7.28 7.68 -5.91
N VAL A 167 -6.32 7.53 -5.01
CA VAL A 167 -5.03 8.25 -5.06
C VAL A 167 -3.85 7.29 -5.04
N THR A 168 -2.75 7.73 -5.64
CA THR A 168 -1.51 6.95 -5.72
C THR A 168 -0.76 6.91 -4.41
N LEU A 169 -0.81 7.99 -3.65
CA LEU A 169 -0.06 8.17 -2.40
C LEU A 169 -0.72 9.21 -1.50
N ILE A 170 -0.30 9.23 -0.23
CA ILE A 170 -0.64 10.26 0.75
C ILE A 170 0.61 11.09 0.96
N PRO A 171 0.57 12.43 0.76
CA PRO A 171 1.70 13.31 1.04
C PRO A 171 2.02 13.29 2.53
N THR A 172 3.24 12.91 2.90
CA THR A 172 3.70 12.87 4.30
C THR A 172 4.79 13.89 4.57
N VAL A 173 5.71 14.05 3.63
CA VAL A 173 6.83 14.99 3.71
C VAL A 173 7.02 15.63 2.34
N TYR A 174 7.41 16.89 2.32
CA TYR A 174 7.84 17.56 1.09
C TYR A 174 9.14 18.33 1.31
N ASN A 175 9.89 18.45 0.25
CA ASN A 175 11.08 19.29 0.16
C ASN A 175 10.96 20.17 -1.09
N ALA A 176 11.42 21.42 -0.99
CA ALA A 176 11.53 22.34 -2.10
C ALA A 176 13.01 22.54 -2.41
N ASP A 177 13.51 21.75 -3.34
CA ASP A 177 14.89 21.93 -3.82
C ASP A 177 14.98 23.16 -4.68
N THR A 178 15.91 24.05 -4.35
CA THR A 178 16.18 25.29 -5.09
C THR A 178 17.63 25.33 -5.50
N LEU A 179 17.89 25.93 -6.68
CA LEU A 179 19.24 26.31 -7.05
C LEU A 179 19.55 27.65 -6.41
N GLY A 180 20.57 27.68 -5.54
CA GLY A 180 21.16 28.94 -5.07
C GLY A 180 21.93 29.60 -6.23
N ILE A 181 21.66 30.85 -6.46
CA ILE A 181 22.41 31.73 -7.37
C ILE A 181 23.22 32.72 -6.53
#